data_a50aa7b2ac85d2af48888b2786fc64f8
#
_entry.id   a50aa7b2ac85d2af48888b2786fc64f8
#
_cell.length_a   1.000
_cell.length_b   1.000
_cell.length_c   1.000
_cell.angle_alpha   90.00
_cell.angle_beta   90.00
_cell.angle_gamma   90.00
#
_symmetry.space_group_name_H-M   'P 1'
#
loop_
_entity.id
_entity.type
_entity.pdbx_description
1 polymer ?
#
loop_
_entity_poly.entity_id
_entity_poly.type
_entity_poly.pdbx_seq_one_letter_code
_entity_poly.pdbx_strand_id
1 'polypeptide(L)'
;MKRYFVLAVVALGLFFTACDEEENLNSSVWIGSESESNVIAQLDTLYLDARIENLSGAMRYLWTVDGKKVSTASTYKFSQPKTGEYVIGLAVSDDKGENLQTTMTAKVEGRFGKGAFILNEGNMGNETGTLTFVDSKGIAVDSAYYRVNQTLLGNVCQDLFISDNKMYILSQNGAKMVVKGC
;
A
#
# COMPACT_ATOMS: atom_id res chain seq x y z
N MET A 1 -82.83 -32.21 41.27
CA MET A 1 -81.40 -32.59 41.38
C MET A 1 -80.69 -32.03 40.19
N LYS A 2 -79.98 -30.91 40.35
CA LYS A 2 -79.20 -30.27 39.29
C LYS A 2 -77.73 -30.66 39.47
N ARG A 3 -77.17 -31.40 38.49
CA ARG A 3 -75.76 -31.78 38.46
C ARG A 3 -74.97 -30.64 37.80
N TYR A 4 -74.03 -30.03 38.52
CA TYR A 4 -73.12 -29.07 38.01
C TYR A 4 -71.87 -29.84 37.50
N PHE A 5 -71.59 -29.71 36.21
CA PHE A 5 -70.38 -30.22 35.59
C PHE A 5 -69.32 -29.14 35.70
N VAL A 6 -68.25 -29.38 36.46
CA VAL A 6 -67.09 -28.48 36.56
C VAL A 6 -66.13 -28.88 35.46
N LEU A 7 -65.96 -28.01 34.48
CA LEU A 7 -64.94 -28.16 33.43
C LEU A 7 -63.60 -27.58 33.94
N ALA A 8 -62.64 -28.45 34.23
CA ALA A 8 -61.31 -28.04 34.56
C ALA A 8 -60.56 -27.73 33.24
N VAL A 9 -60.24 -26.44 32.95
CA VAL A 9 -59.38 -26.02 31.85
C VAL A 9 -57.94 -26.15 32.30
N VAL A 10 -57.24 -27.15 31.78
CA VAL A 10 -55.77 -27.28 31.93
C VAL A 10 -55.16 -26.35 30.94
N ALA A 11 -54.63 -25.23 31.41
CA ALA A 11 -53.79 -24.34 30.57
C ALA A 11 -52.41 -24.96 30.43
N LEU A 12 -52.14 -25.55 29.26
CA LEU A 12 -50.82 -26.05 28.87
C LEU A 12 -49.98 -24.85 28.45
N GLY A 13 -49.15 -24.35 29.35
CA GLY A 13 -48.19 -23.30 29.07
C GLY A 13 -47.10 -23.83 28.15
N LEU A 14 -47.15 -23.44 26.89
CA LEU A 14 -46.03 -23.61 25.94
C LEU A 14 -44.93 -22.62 26.33
N PHE A 15 -43.93 -23.08 27.03
CA PHE A 15 -42.65 -22.36 27.14
C PHE A 15 -41.95 -22.44 25.81
N PHE A 16 -42.07 -21.39 25.01
CA PHE A 16 -41.12 -21.16 23.91
C PHE A 16 -39.81 -20.77 24.55
N THR A 17 -38.84 -21.69 24.65
CA THR A 17 -37.46 -21.36 24.81
C THR A 17 -37.00 -20.83 23.44
N ALA A 18 -36.97 -19.50 23.31
CA ALA A 18 -36.19 -18.89 22.25
C ALA A 18 -34.74 -19.27 22.53
N CYS A 19 -34.19 -20.23 21.80
CA CYS A 19 -32.76 -20.31 21.60
C CYS A 19 -32.39 -19.05 20.79
N ASP A 20 -31.83 -18.07 21.44
CA ASP A 20 -31.00 -17.12 20.74
C ASP A 20 -29.80 -17.94 20.18
N GLU A 21 -29.89 -18.36 18.92
CA GLU A 21 -28.71 -18.75 18.18
C GLU A 21 -27.85 -17.46 18.09
N GLU A 22 -26.86 -17.36 18.97
CA GLU A 22 -25.76 -16.44 18.74
C GLU A 22 -25.19 -16.83 17.38
N GLU A 23 -25.53 -16.07 16.33
CA GLU A 23 -24.83 -16.16 15.05
C GLU A 23 -23.34 -15.95 15.36
N ASN A 24 -22.58 -17.01 15.24
CA ASN A 24 -21.14 -17.01 15.45
C ASN A 24 -20.54 -16.28 14.25
N LEU A 25 -20.64 -14.95 14.25
CA LEU A 25 -20.14 -14.06 13.23
C LEU A 25 -18.62 -14.15 13.26
N ASN A 26 -18.05 -14.89 12.30
CA ASN A 26 -16.62 -15.03 12.19
C ASN A 26 -15.98 -13.65 11.94
N SER A 27 -14.99 -13.32 12.75
CA SER A 27 -14.19 -12.10 12.56
C SER A 27 -13.38 -12.19 11.27
N SER A 28 -13.31 -11.10 10.52
CA SER A 28 -12.56 -11.04 9.28
C SER A 28 -11.76 -9.74 9.13
N VAL A 29 -10.66 -9.81 8.39
CA VAL A 29 -9.83 -8.67 8.03
C VAL A 29 -9.41 -8.74 6.57
N TRP A 30 -9.46 -7.60 5.87
CA TRP A 30 -8.91 -7.48 4.52
C TRP A 30 -8.29 -6.10 4.29
N ILE A 31 -7.46 -6.01 3.27
CA ILE A 31 -6.83 -4.76 2.85
C ILE A 31 -7.75 -4.09 1.83
N GLY A 32 -8.26 -2.91 2.17
CA GLY A 32 -8.99 -2.04 1.25
C GLY A 32 -8.04 -1.15 0.47
N SER A 33 -8.46 -0.74 -0.74
CA SER A 33 -7.76 0.23 -1.57
C SER A 33 -8.77 1.22 -2.16
N GLU A 34 -8.36 2.49 -2.33
CA GLU A 34 -9.13 3.48 -3.09
C GLU A 34 -9.05 3.21 -4.61
N SER A 35 -8.05 2.44 -5.05
CA SER A 35 -7.86 2.05 -6.44
C SER A 35 -8.47 0.69 -6.73
N GLU A 36 -9.12 0.52 -7.88
CA GLU A 36 -9.58 -0.78 -8.37
C GLU A 36 -8.41 -1.70 -8.77
N SER A 37 -7.20 -1.15 -8.91
CA SER A 37 -6.00 -1.87 -9.35
C SER A 37 -4.92 -1.84 -8.28
N ASN A 38 -4.29 -2.99 -8.07
CA ASN A 38 -3.09 -3.13 -7.24
C ASN A 38 -1.79 -2.87 -8.05
N VAL A 39 -1.91 -2.33 -9.27
CA VAL A 39 -0.78 -1.99 -10.14
C VAL A 39 -0.60 -0.48 -10.11
N ILE A 40 0.59 -0.02 -9.74
CA ILE A 40 0.98 1.39 -9.73
C ILE A 40 2.28 1.61 -10.50
N ALA A 41 2.51 2.83 -10.97
CA ALA A 41 3.82 3.19 -11.52
C ALA A 41 4.84 3.47 -10.41
N GLN A 42 6.13 3.35 -10.74
CA GLN A 42 7.22 3.75 -9.83
C GLN A 42 6.94 5.13 -9.23
N LEU A 43 7.18 5.28 -7.93
CA LEU A 43 7.01 6.51 -7.15
C LEU A 43 5.56 6.99 -7.00
N ASP A 44 4.58 6.31 -7.57
CA ASP A 44 3.17 6.54 -7.24
C ASP A 44 2.82 5.97 -5.88
N THR A 45 1.68 6.37 -5.36
CA THR A 45 1.21 5.93 -4.05
C THR A 45 -0.09 5.15 -4.18
N LEU A 46 -0.12 3.94 -3.61
CA LEU A 46 -1.32 3.17 -3.38
C LEU A 46 -1.80 3.42 -1.94
N TYR A 47 -3.01 3.95 -1.80
CA TYR A 47 -3.62 4.22 -0.50
C TYR A 47 -4.37 2.98 -0.03
N LEU A 48 -4.02 2.47 1.15
CA LEU A 48 -4.54 1.25 1.73
C LEU A 48 -5.17 1.51 3.08
N ASP A 49 -6.26 0.81 3.37
CA ASP A 49 -6.96 0.84 4.66
C ASP A 49 -7.20 -0.58 5.20
N ALA A 50 -7.19 -0.71 6.51
CA ALA A 50 -7.58 -1.94 7.19
C ALA A 50 -9.10 -2.00 7.30
N ARG A 51 -9.72 -2.99 6.65
CA ARG A 51 -11.16 -3.26 6.77
C ARG A 51 -11.38 -4.47 7.66
N ILE A 52 -12.31 -4.34 8.58
CA ILE A 52 -12.51 -5.28 9.67
C ILE A 52 -14.00 -5.53 9.84
N GLU A 53 -14.37 -6.78 10.02
CA GLU A 53 -15.72 -7.17 10.42
C GLU A 53 -15.67 -8.03 11.69
N ASN A 54 -16.65 -7.85 12.56
CA ASN A 54 -16.91 -8.62 13.77
C ASN A 54 -15.75 -8.65 14.80
N LEU A 55 -14.80 -7.69 14.72
CA LEU A 55 -13.86 -7.39 15.80
C LEU A 55 -14.35 -6.20 16.62
N SER A 56 -14.08 -6.17 17.91
CA SER A 56 -14.53 -5.11 18.80
C SER A 56 -13.49 -4.76 19.85
N GLY A 57 -13.51 -3.49 20.31
CA GLY A 57 -12.57 -2.98 21.30
C GLY A 57 -11.41 -2.21 20.67
N ALA A 58 -10.29 -2.10 21.39
CA ALA A 58 -9.11 -1.36 20.95
C ALA A 58 -8.28 -2.18 19.95
N MET A 59 -8.16 -1.68 18.73
CA MET A 59 -7.44 -2.35 17.64
C MET A 59 -5.97 -1.93 17.58
N ARG A 60 -5.11 -2.91 17.31
CA ARG A 60 -3.70 -2.71 16.97
C ARG A 60 -3.45 -3.22 15.57
N TYR A 61 -2.73 -2.44 14.78
CA TYR A 61 -2.44 -2.72 13.39
C TYR A 61 -0.94 -2.95 13.20
N LEU A 62 -0.59 -3.83 12.29
CA LEU A 62 0.78 -4.04 11.84
C LEU A 62 0.80 -4.27 10.34
N TRP A 63 1.35 -3.31 9.61
CA TRP A 63 1.60 -3.44 8.19
C TRP A 63 3.03 -3.92 7.93
N THR A 64 3.16 -4.78 6.96
CA THR A 64 4.46 -5.27 6.47
C THR A 64 4.54 -5.17 4.96
N VAL A 65 5.76 -4.99 4.43
CA VAL A 65 6.08 -5.13 3.00
C VAL A 65 7.22 -6.13 2.91
N ASP A 66 7.02 -7.22 2.18
CA ASP A 66 7.95 -8.35 2.08
C ASP A 66 8.44 -8.83 3.46
N GLY A 67 7.50 -8.91 4.41
CA GLY A 67 7.74 -9.31 5.78
C GLY A 67 8.39 -8.25 6.68
N LYS A 68 8.80 -7.10 6.14
CA LYS A 68 9.39 -6.01 6.94
C LYS A 68 8.29 -5.07 7.46
N LYS A 69 8.31 -4.78 8.75
CA LYS A 69 7.38 -3.85 9.40
C LYS A 69 7.54 -2.44 8.83
N VAL A 70 6.41 -1.81 8.44
CA VAL A 70 6.39 -0.47 7.82
C VAL A 70 5.45 0.51 8.51
N SER A 71 4.34 0.06 9.12
CA SER A 71 3.38 0.96 9.79
C SER A 71 2.59 0.22 10.87
N THR A 72 2.03 1.01 11.82
CA THR A 72 1.06 0.55 12.84
C THR A 72 -0.22 1.37 12.84
N ALA A 73 -0.44 2.20 11.82
CA ALA A 73 -1.69 2.96 11.67
C ALA A 73 -2.79 2.11 11.04
N SER A 74 -4.05 2.53 11.13
CA SER A 74 -5.17 1.87 10.45
C SER A 74 -5.13 1.99 8.92
N THR A 75 -4.32 2.94 8.40
CA THR A 75 -4.09 3.16 6.97
C THR A 75 -2.60 3.07 6.65
N TYR A 76 -2.28 2.71 5.41
CA TYR A 76 -0.91 2.67 4.93
C TYR A 76 -0.79 3.23 3.51
N LYS A 77 0.26 4.02 3.25
CA LYS A 77 0.61 4.55 1.93
C LYS A 77 1.76 3.75 1.37
N PHE A 78 1.46 2.86 0.43
CA PHE A 78 2.47 2.06 -0.24
C PHE A 78 3.04 2.81 -1.44
N SER A 79 4.34 2.92 -1.52
CA SER A 79 5.06 3.48 -2.67
C SER A 79 6.45 2.85 -2.76
N GLN A 80 6.91 2.56 -3.95
CA GLN A 80 8.23 1.95 -4.17
C GLN A 80 8.97 2.61 -5.33
N PRO A 81 10.29 2.84 -5.18
CA PRO A 81 11.13 3.39 -6.23
C PRO A 81 11.61 2.33 -7.24
N LYS A 82 11.47 1.05 -6.96
CA LYS A 82 11.89 -0.04 -7.85
C LYS A 82 10.68 -0.79 -8.37
N THR A 83 10.76 -1.21 -9.63
CA THR A 83 9.77 -2.11 -10.24
C THR A 83 9.82 -3.49 -9.59
N GLY A 84 8.69 -4.18 -9.55
CA GLY A 84 8.60 -5.53 -9.00
C GLY A 84 7.23 -5.82 -8.40
N GLU A 85 7.10 -7.00 -7.85
CA GLU A 85 5.94 -7.42 -7.08
C GLU A 85 6.31 -7.39 -5.59
N TYR A 86 5.40 -6.89 -4.77
CA TYR A 86 5.58 -6.68 -3.34
C TYR A 86 4.41 -7.31 -2.59
N VAL A 87 4.71 -8.10 -1.57
CA VAL A 87 3.70 -8.67 -0.70
C VAL A 87 3.44 -7.71 0.47
N ILE A 88 2.24 -7.16 0.51
CA ILE A 88 1.79 -6.28 1.59
C ILE A 88 0.98 -7.13 2.56
N GLY A 89 1.42 -7.20 3.82
CA GLY A 89 0.74 -7.90 4.89
C GLY A 89 0.08 -6.93 5.86
N LEU A 90 -1.09 -7.30 6.35
CA LEU A 90 -1.80 -6.64 7.44
C LEU A 90 -2.12 -7.65 8.53
N ALA A 91 -1.69 -7.38 9.75
CA ALA A 91 -2.15 -8.07 10.95
C ALA A 91 -2.94 -7.09 11.82
N VAL A 92 -4.08 -7.55 12.32
CA VAL A 92 -4.93 -6.79 13.25
C VAL A 92 -5.17 -7.63 14.48
N SER A 93 -4.96 -7.06 15.65
CA SER A 93 -5.30 -7.69 16.92
C SER A 93 -6.15 -6.75 17.77
N ASP A 94 -7.09 -7.32 18.51
CA ASP A 94 -7.89 -6.59 19.48
C ASP A 94 -7.34 -6.72 20.91
N ASP A 95 -8.02 -6.13 21.88
CA ASP A 95 -7.71 -6.23 23.31
C ASP A 95 -8.27 -7.50 23.97
N LYS A 96 -9.05 -8.30 23.23
CA LYS A 96 -9.60 -9.59 23.68
C LYS A 96 -8.73 -10.79 23.30
N GLY A 97 -7.66 -10.58 22.52
CA GLY A 97 -6.71 -11.58 22.12
C GLY A 97 -6.95 -12.19 20.74
N GLU A 98 -7.91 -11.69 19.97
CA GLU A 98 -8.04 -12.07 18.56
C GLU A 98 -6.89 -11.49 17.75
N ASN A 99 -6.42 -12.27 16.79
CA ASN A 99 -5.33 -11.89 15.88
C ASN A 99 -5.62 -12.42 14.49
N LEU A 100 -5.93 -11.52 13.56
CA LEU A 100 -6.25 -11.82 12.18
C LEU A 100 -5.18 -11.29 11.25
N GLN A 101 -4.92 -11.99 10.15
CA GLN A 101 -3.91 -11.61 9.18
C GLN A 101 -4.44 -11.78 7.76
N THR A 102 -4.00 -10.89 6.88
CA THR A 102 -4.27 -10.95 5.45
C THR A 102 -3.10 -10.41 4.66
N THR A 103 -3.03 -10.74 3.38
CA THR A 103 -2.01 -10.23 2.46
C THR A 103 -2.62 -9.86 1.13
N MET A 104 -1.97 -8.92 0.44
CA MET A 104 -2.21 -8.60 -0.96
C MET A 104 -0.89 -8.46 -1.70
N THR A 105 -0.89 -8.71 -3.00
CA THR A 105 0.26 -8.42 -3.86
C THR A 105 0.02 -7.11 -4.60
N ALA A 106 0.97 -6.17 -4.50
CA ALA A 106 1.01 -4.96 -5.31
C ALA A 106 2.12 -5.08 -6.35
N LYS A 107 1.83 -4.65 -7.59
CA LYS A 107 2.80 -4.61 -8.69
C LYS A 107 3.21 -3.17 -8.97
N VAL A 108 4.52 -2.92 -9.01
CA VAL A 108 5.09 -1.63 -9.38
C VAL A 108 5.69 -1.73 -10.78
N GLU A 109 5.13 -1.00 -11.71
CA GLU A 109 5.58 -0.96 -13.12
C GLU A 109 6.48 0.24 -13.39
N GLY A 110 7.29 0.15 -14.45
CA GLY A 110 8.20 1.21 -14.84
C GLY A 110 7.45 2.46 -15.30
N ARG A 111 7.77 3.61 -14.69
CA ARG A 111 7.24 4.92 -15.09
C ARG A 111 8.01 5.53 -16.25
N PHE A 112 9.32 5.25 -16.32
CA PHE A 112 10.25 6.02 -17.13
C PHE A 112 10.42 5.51 -18.59
N GLY A 113 9.52 4.62 -19.03
CA GLY A 113 9.60 4.03 -20.37
C GLY A 113 9.01 4.88 -21.51
N LYS A 114 8.15 5.87 -21.21
CA LYS A 114 7.47 6.71 -22.22
C LYS A 114 7.45 8.16 -21.76
N GLY A 115 8.40 8.97 -22.26
CA GLY A 115 8.52 10.37 -21.90
C GLY A 115 9.86 10.94 -22.29
N ALA A 116 10.21 12.07 -21.71
CA ALA A 116 11.48 12.77 -21.93
C ALA A 116 12.22 12.94 -20.61
N PHE A 117 13.54 12.83 -20.67
CA PHE A 117 14.42 13.21 -19.56
C PHE A 117 15.02 14.58 -19.82
N ILE A 118 15.04 15.43 -18.79
CA ILE A 118 15.67 16.73 -18.78
C ILE A 118 16.80 16.67 -17.75
N LEU A 119 18.02 16.81 -18.21
CA LEU A 119 19.21 16.89 -17.37
C LEU A 119 19.46 18.34 -17.01
N ASN A 120 19.48 18.65 -15.72
CA ASN A 120 19.85 19.96 -15.21
C ASN A 120 21.31 19.90 -14.77
N GLU A 121 22.09 20.88 -15.21
CA GLU A 121 23.54 20.88 -15.04
C GLU A 121 23.97 20.96 -13.56
N GLY A 122 23.27 21.76 -12.74
CA GLY A 122 23.78 22.20 -11.44
C GLY A 122 24.88 23.23 -11.59
N ASN A 123 25.69 23.41 -10.55
CA ASN A 123 26.84 24.35 -10.61
C ASN A 123 28.10 23.78 -9.92
N MET A 124 29.25 24.43 -10.11
CA MET A 124 30.53 23.98 -9.59
C MET A 124 30.64 23.99 -8.06
N GLY A 125 29.81 24.73 -7.37
CA GLY A 125 29.95 24.95 -5.92
C GLY A 125 28.96 24.16 -5.06
N ASN A 126 27.70 24.45 -5.18
CA ASN A 126 26.69 24.07 -4.15
C ASN A 126 25.50 23.27 -4.68
N GLU A 127 25.31 23.18 -6.00
CA GLU A 127 24.16 22.50 -6.58
C GLU A 127 24.59 21.31 -7.41
N THR A 128 24.13 20.14 -7.03
CA THR A 128 24.28 18.94 -7.85
C THR A 128 23.35 18.99 -9.05
N GLY A 129 23.76 18.37 -10.15
CA GLY A 129 22.87 18.15 -11.27
C GLY A 129 21.66 17.32 -10.86
N THR A 130 20.52 17.54 -11.53
CA THR A 130 19.29 16.78 -11.30
C THR A 130 18.75 16.23 -12.61
N LEU A 131 17.98 15.16 -12.51
CA LEU A 131 17.29 14.55 -13.64
C LEU A 131 15.79 14.68 -13.42
N THR A 132 15.09 15.38 -14.30
CA THR A 132 13.62 15.46 -14.32
C THR A 132 13.10 14.56 -15.45
N PHE A 133 12.08 13.77 -15.16
CA PHE A 133 11.35 13.01 -16.16
C PHE A 133 10.00 13.65 -16.40
N VAL A 134 9.60 13.80 -17.67
CA VAL A 134 8.29 14.30 -18.07
C VAL A 134 7.61 13.19 -18.88
N ASP A 135 6.46 12.71 -18.41
CA ASP A 135 5.72 11.66 -19.11
C ASP A 135 4.97 12.18 -20.35
N SER A 136 4.34 11.26 -21.08
CA SER A 136 3.57 11.61 -22.31
C SER A 136 2.32 12.47 -22.05
N LYS A 137 1.91 12.66 -20.77
CA LYS A 137 0.82 13.54 -20.36
C LYS A 137 1.32 14.89 -19.86
N GLY A 138 2.63 15.12 -19.85
CA GLY A 138 3.25 16.33 -19.33
C GLY A 138 3.42 16.37 -17.81
N ILE A 139 3.22 15.25 -17.12
CA ILE A 139 3.44 15.17 -15.67
C ILE A 139 4.93 15.00 -15.40
N ALA A 140 5.48 15.94 -14.61
CA ALA A 140 6.90 15.96 -14.28
C ALA A 140 7.19 15.21 -12.96
N VAL A 141 8.31 14.48 -12.94
CA VAL A 141 8.91 13.89 -11.74
C VAL A 141 10.30 14.52 -11.58
N ASP A 142 10.39 15.49 -10.71
CA ASP A 142 11.65 16.15 -10.41
C ASP A 142 12.59 15.25 -9.62
N SER A 143 13.89 15.45 -9.80
CA SER A 143 14.93 14.66 -9.13
C SER A 143 14.73 13.16 -9.28
N ALA A 144 14.25 12.70 -10.43
CA ALA A 144 13.90 11.31 -10.71
C ALA A 144 15.05 10.35 -10.37
N TYR A 145 16.29 10.73 -10.71
CA TYR A 145 17.46 9.91 -10.39
C TYR A 145 17.63 9.70 -8.87
N TYR A 146 17.58 10.79 -8.07
CA TYR A 146 17.71 10.71 -6.62
C TYR A 146 16.55 9.92 -6.00
N ARG A 147 15.33 10.14 -6.45
CA ARG A 147 14.14 9.45 -5.91
C ARG A 147 14.20 7.94 -6.10
N VAL A 148 14.80 7.47 -7.19
CA VAL A 148 14.94 6.03 -7.47
C VAL A 148 16.19 5.43 -6.81
N ASN A 149 17.31 6.16 -6.81
CA ASN A 149 18.60 5.59 -6.44
C ASN A 149 19.09 6.00 -5.04
N GLN A 150 18.47 7.02 -4.42
CA GLN A 150 18.86 7.60 -3.13
C GLN A 150 20.32 8.10 -3.10
N THR A 151 20.83 8.46 -4.28
CA THR A 151 22.18 9.04 -4.46
C THR A 151 22.09 10.24 -5.37
N LEU A 152 22.96 11.22 -5.18
CA LEU A 152 23.02 12.41 -6.02
C LEU A 152 23.79 12.13 -7.31
N LEU A 153 23.47 12.88 -8.39
CA LEU A 153 24.32 13.02 -9.55
C LEU A 153 25.55 13.90 -9.17
N GLY A 154 26.58 13.94 -9.90
CA GLY A 154 27.66 14.90 -9.68
C GLY A 154 27.23 16.33 -9.99
N ASN A 155 28.12 17.29 -9.76
CA ASN A 155 27.96 18.68 -10.17
C ASN A 155 28.34 18.84 -11.63
N VAL A 156 27.81 19.86 -12.29
CA VAL A 156 28.08 20.19 -13.69
C VAL A 156 27.82 18.96 -14.59
N CYS A 157 26.57 18.50 -14.57
CA CYS A 157 26.11 17.46 -15.47
C CYS A 157 26.03 18.02 -16.91
N GLN A 158 26.74 17.42 -17.87
CA GLN A 158 26.89 18.01 -19.20
C GLN A 158 26.19 17.23 -20.30
N ASP A 159 26.03 15.93 -20.13
CA ASP A 159 25.44 15.11 -21.19
C ASP A 159 24.64 13.92 -20.61
N LEU A 160 23.66 13.52 -21.38
CA LEU A 160 22.82 12.36 -21.11
C LEU A 160 22.65 11.55 -22.40
N PHE A 161 22.94 10.28 -22.32
CA PHE A 161 22.81 9.36 -23.44
C PHE A 161 22.11 8.07 -23.01
N ILE A 162 21.15 7.58 -23.82
CA ILE A 162 20.44 6.33 -23.56
C ILE A 162 20.72 5.33 -24.66
N SER A 163 21.24 4.15 -24.32
CA SER A 163 21.43 3.03 -25.19
C SER A 163 21.28 1.71 -24.48
N ASP A 164 20.71 0.72 -25.14
CA ASP A 164 20.53 -0.65 -24.63
C ASP A 164 19.89 -0.73 -23.25
N ASN A 165 18.82 0.03 -23.04
CA ASN A 165 18.12 0.16 -21.74
C ASN A 165 19.02 0.66 -20.59
N LYS A 166 20.10 1.39 -20.93
CA LYS A 166 20.97 2.03 -19.95
C LYS A 166 21.05 3.52 -20.21
N MET A 167 21.04 4.28 -19.14
CA MET A 167 21.24 5.71 -19.14
C MET A 167 22.67 6.03 -18.68
N TYR A 168 23.38 6.83 -19.46
CA TYR A 168 24.71 7.33 -19.17
C TYR A 168 24.62 8.82 -18.92
N ILE A 169 25.08 9.27 -17.77
CA ILE A 169 25.12 10.70 -17.40
C ILE A 169 26.57 11.08 -17.12
N LEU A 170 27.05 12.12 -17.77
CA LEU A 170 28.37 12.68 -17.58
C LEU A 170 28.32 13.89 -16.65
N SER A 171 29.15 13.91 -15.62
CA SER A 171 29.37 15.07 -14.76
C SER A 171 30.85 15.38 -14.59
N GLN A 172 31.19 16.66 -14.42
CA GLN A 172 32.59 17.07 -14.24
C GLN A 172 33.10 16.83 -12.82
N ASN A 173 32.20 16.94 -11.83
CA ASN A 173 32.56 16.82 -10.43
C ASN A 173 31.65 15.75 -9.77
N GLY A 174 32.25 14.86 -8.97
CA GLY A 174 31.61 13.71 -8.39
C GLY A 174 31.82 12.44 -9.23
N ALA A 175 30.77 11.62 -9.40
CA ALA A 175 30.81 10.47 -10.28
C ALA A 175 30.87 10.93 -11.74
N LYS A 176 31.99 10.73 -12.41
CA LYS A 176 32.22 11.21 -13.78
C LYS A 176 31.27 10.58 -14.82
N MET A 177 30.81 9.37 -14.55
CA MET A 177 29.82 8.67 -15.38
C MET A 177 28.93 7.84 -14.48
N VAL A 178 27.63 7.97 -14.67
CA VAL A 178 26.62 7.15 -14.00
C VAL A 178 25.92 6.31 -15.04
N VAL A 179 25.89 5.00 -14.84
CA VAL A 179 25.20 4.05 -15.72
C VAL A 179 24.06 3.40 -14.92
N LYS A 180 22.85 3.47 -15.43
CA LYS A 180 21.68 2.86 -14.82
C LYS A 180 20.85 2.11 -15.88
N GLY A 181 20.23 1.00 -15.47
CA GLY A 181 19.17 0.36 -16.26
C GLY A 181 17.92 1.24 -16.29
N CYS A 182 17.32 1.36 -17.44
CA CYS A 182 16.06 2.08 -17.67
C CYS A 182 14.87 1.11 -17.58
#